data_04098474d95ee570b8deccc0fad661bf
#
_entry.id   04098474d95ee570b8deccc0fad661bf
#
_cell.length_a   1.000
_cell.length_b   1.000
_cell.length_c   1.000
_cell.angle_alpha   90.00
_cell.angle_beta   90.00
_cell.angle_gamma   90.00
#
_symmetry.space_group_name_H-M   'P 1'
#
loop_
_entity.id
_entity.type
_entity.pdbx_description
1 polymer ?
#
loop_
_entity_poly.entity_id
_entity_poly.type
_entity_poly.pdbx_seq_one_letter_code
_entity_poly.pdbx_strand_id
1 'polypeptide(L)'
;MISYRAWIGWLLTAFALNVQAQPWEFGEPIEITPTGGEGIFHHLESAGRRNIAVSGLKVAVAWEDNRDGTPRIYLAHKDRNAKGFSAEVKISGNGEAYEPTLVALENNRFVLAWEEDGRIHVRLVTSTGLGPVVILEDITAMQASLATHDQQLLLVYSRQEEGRYGRIWLQRLAVDDLTLRPIQRCPVDAETVKEDQLYPTAVSLGKRVIVAWEDRRPGHTIIMAAQTTDDEFCRFTAPQRFSERPPGPSMPYGKGHGVARVALAGYGTNRALAAWADKRDFREGYDIYAAEYQGGNERLFGPNGKVQDTFGGFAQQWHTTVAGHPSGKLVVAWDDNRDGSADIMLSWWEGDGWSDDLAVPGATGPGEQNHPAIHLDPEGNLHIAWLERATIGGSSRLFYLFGKAIK
;
A
#
# COMPACT_ATOMS: atom_id res chain seq x y z
N MET A 1 -59.87 52.42 -6.39
CA MET A 1 -58.47 52.17 -6.86
C MET A 1 -57.66 51.73 -5.64
N ILE A 2 -57.48 50.44 -5.49
CA ILE A 2 -56.70 49.83 -4.40
C ILE A 2 -55.47 49.23 -5.03
N SER A 3 -54.25 49.78 -4.70
CA SER A 3 -52.98 49.28 -5.20
C SER A 3 -52.44 48.18 -4.30
N TYR A 4 -52.31 46.96 -4.83
CA TYR A 4 -51.58 45.86 -4.16
C TYR A 4 -50.10 46.00 -4.45
N ARG A 5 -49.28 46.25 -3.42
CA ARG A 5 -47.83 46.06 -3.45
C ARG A 5 -47.50 44.62 -3.05
N ALA A 6 -47.03 43.84 -4.01
CA ALA A 6 -46.49 42.52 -3.76
C ALA A 6 -45.04 42.64 -3.21
N TRP A 7 -44.82 42.13 -2.02
CA TRP A 7 -43.47 41.92 -1.45
C TRP A 7 -42.97 40.58 -1.94
N ILE A 8 -41.94 40.60 -2.80
CA ILE A 8 -41.18 39.42 -3.16
C ILE A 8 -40.03 39.31 -2.13
N GLY A 9 -40.19 38.41 -1.18
CA GLY A 9 -39.14 38.03 -0.25
C GLY A 9 -38.15 37.08 -0.94
N TRP A 10 -36.90 37.49 -1.13
CA TRP A 10 -35.82 36.62 -1.54
C TRP A 10 -35.39 35.79 -0.33
N LEU A 11 -35.69 34.50 -0.33
CA LEU A 11 -35.05 33.51 0.56
C LEU A 11 -33.65 33.23 0.02
N LEU A 12 -32.66 33.87 0.62
CA LEU A 12 -31.24 33.48 0.49
C LEU A 12 -31.05 32.20 1.32
N THR A 13 -31.13 31.05 0.66
CA THR A 13 -30.65 29.80 1.23
C THR A 13 -29.12 29.87 1.21
N ALA A 14 -28.52 30.17 2.37
CA ALA A 14 -27.08 30.03 2.58
C ALA A 14 -26.78 28.51 2.56
N PHE A 15 -26.24 28.03 1.46
CA PHE A 15 -25.53 26.75 1.44
C PHE A 15 -24.25 26.98 2.26
N ALA A 16 -24.23 26.49 3.49
CA ALA A 16 -22.99 26.31 4.21
C ALA A 16 -22.22 25.22 3.46
N LEU A 17 -21.24 25.63 2.68
CA LEU A 17 -20.17 24.73 2.24
C LEU A 17 -19.47 24.27 3.53
N ASN A 18 -19.75 23.05 3.96
CA ASN A 18 -18.94 22.35 4.93
C ASN A 18 -17.58 22.10 4.25
N VAL A 19 -16.69 23.07 4.32
CA VAL A 19 -15.27 22.82 4.06
C VAL A 19 -14.81 22.00 5.27
N GLN A 20 -14.83 20.70 5.11
CA GLN A 20 -14.32 19.80 6.14
C GLN A 20 -12.81 20.03 6.25
N ALA A 21 -12.35 20.37 7.47
CA ALA A 21 -10.96 20.69 7.70
C ALA A 21 -10.12 19.41 7.50
N GLN A 22 -9.09 19.48 6.64
CA GLN A 22 -8.15 18.38 6.49
C GLN A 22 -7.60 17.94 7.85
N PRO A 23 -7.42 16.61 8.08
CA PRO A 23 -7.05 16.10 9.41
C PRO A 23 -5.55 16.24 9.75
N TRP A 24 -4.73 16.78 8.84
CA TRP A 24 -3.29 16.98 9.04
C TRP A 24 -2.82 18.36 8.65
N GLU A 25 -1.88 18.88 9.43
CA GLU A 25 -1.07 20.05 9.09
C GLU A 25 0.25 19.55 8.51
N PHE A 26 0.51 19.86 7.23
CA PHE A 26 1.70 19.39 6.52
C PHE A 26 2.88 20.34 6.72
N GLY A 27 4.08 19.74 6.87
CA GLY A 27 5.35 20.44 6.86
C GLY A 27 5.89 20.66 5.45
N GLU A 28 7.20 20.91 5.36
CA GLU A 28 7.91 20.97 4.07
C GLU A 28 8.42 19.60 3.67
N PRO A 29 8.43 19.27 2.36
CA PRO A 29 9.05 18.05 1.87
C PRO A 29 10.54 17.96 2.19
N ILE A 30 11.01 16.76 2.49
CA ILE A 30 12.41 16.44 2.79
C ILE A 30 12.91 15.42 1.75
N GLU A 31 13.99 15.73 1.06
CA GLU A 31 14.64 14.78 0.17
C GLU A 31 15.28 13.63 0.99
N ILE A 32 14.99 12.37 0.61
CA ILE A 32 15.53 11.18 1.27
C ILE A 32 16.88 10.78 0.65
N THR A 33 17.01 10.95 -0.67
CA THR A 33 18.14 10.45 -1.48
C THR A 33 18.97 11.57 -2.10
N PRO A 34 19.74 12.34 -1.29
CA PRO A 34 20.55 13.44 -1.82
C PRO A 34 21.70 12.97 -2.72
N THR A 35 22.04 11.69 -2.72
CA THR A 35 23.07 11.10 -3.58
C THR A 35 22.56 10.67 -4.95
N GLY A 36 21.30 11.02 -5.30
CA GLY A 36 20.76 10.83 -6.60
C GLY A 36 21.63 11.47 -7.70
N GLY A 37 21.83 10.79 -8.82
CA GLY A 37 22.63 11.23 -9.96
C GLY A 37 21.95 10.93 -11.29
N GLU A 38 22.59 11.37 -12.38
CA GLU A 38 22.10 11.03 -13.72
C GLU A 38 22.10 9.50 -13.93
N GLY A 39 21.00 8.97 -14.44
CA GLY A 39 20.81 7.54 -14.69
C GLY A 39 20.45 6.72 -13.44
N ILE A 40 20.23 7.34 -12.28
CA ILE A 40 19.74 6.63 -11.08
C ILE A 40 18.22 6.65 -11.07
N PHE A 41 17.62 5.46 -10.96
CA PHE A 41 16.20 5.21 -10.91
C PHE A 41 15.86 4.54 -9.59
N HIS A 42 15.07 5.20 -8.78
CA HIS A 42 14.51 4.64 -7.55
C HIS A 42 13.18 3.97 -7.84
N HIS A 43 12.80 3.00 -7.02
CA HIS A 43 11.51 2.36 -7.07
C HIS A 43 10.95 2.14 -5.66
N LEU A 44 9.69 2.55 -5.48
CA LEU A 44 8.84 2.19 -4.35
C LEU A 44 7.74 1.31 -4.89
N GLU A 45 7.60 0.10 -4.36
CA GLU A 45 6.48 -0.74 -4.72
C GLU A 45 5.28 -0.33 -3.88
N SER A 46 4.34 0.29 -4.50
CA SER A 46 3.06 0.66 -3.89
C SER A 46 2.15 -0.56 -3.71
N ALA A 47 0.96 -0.34 -3.21
CA ALA A 47 -0.05 -1.34 -2.98
C ALA A 47 0.23 -2.21 -1.74
N GLY A 48 0.27 -3.49 -1.86
CA GLY A 48 0.41 -4.42 -0.74
C GLY A 48 1.75 -4.38 -0.02
N ARG A 49 2.76 -3.72 -0.60
CA ARG A 49 4.06 -3.55 0.02
C ARG A 49 4.16 -2.22 0.74
N ARG A 50 4.79 -2.26 1.88
CA ARG A 50 5.02 -1.07 2.72
C ARG A 50 6.46 -0.69 2.60
N ASN A 51 6.73 0.51 2.12
CA ASN A 51 8.07 1.07 1.98
C ASN A 51 8.42 2.09 3.06
N ILE A 52 7.45 2.47 3.89
CA ILE A 52 7.64 3.39 5.02
C ILE A 52 7.05 2.79 6.29
N ALA A 53 7.76 2.93 7.41
CA ALA A 53 7.31 2.47 8.72
C ALA A 53 7.84 3.37 9.83
N VAL A 54 7.12 3.41 10.95
CA VAL A 54 7.49 4.17 12.15
C VAL A 54 7.59 3.25 13.34
N SER A 55 8.74 3.28 14.02
CA SER A 55 9.00 2.57 15.26
C SER A 55 9.48 3.55 16.32
N GLY A 56 8.73 3.74 17.38
CA GLY A 56 9.04 4.71 18.43
C GLY A 56 9.23 6.12 17.85
N LEU A 57 10.45 6.65 17.95
CA LEU A 57 10.79 7.98 17.42
C LEU A 57 11.43 7.92 16.01
N LYS A 58 11.56 6.74 15.42
CA LYS A 58 12.22 6.59 14.13
C LYS A 58 11.23 6.34 13.00
N VAL A 59 11.43 7.07 11.90
CA VAL A 59 10.81 6.83 10.60
C VAL A 59 11.86 6.17 9.70
N ALA A 60 11.53 5.08 9.04
CA ALA A 60 12.39 4.42 8.07
C ALA A 60 11.68 4.32 6.72
N VAL A 61 12.44 4.50 5.64
CA VAL A 61 12.00 4.31 4.26
C VAL A 61 12.97 3.34 3.60
N ALA A 62 12.43 2.36 2.87
CA ALA A 62 13.19 1.39 2.10
C ALA A 62 12.78 1.46 0.63
N TRP A 63 13.76 1.34 -0.26
CA TRP A 63 13.55 1.44 -1.70
C TRP A 63 14.54 0.56 -2.47
N GLU A 64 14.28 0.42 -3.73
CA GLU A 64 15.17 -0.17 -4.72
C GLU A 64 15.79 0.94 -5.58
N ASP A 65 17.06 0.85 -5.91
CA ASP A 65 17.70 1.66 -6.94
C ASP A 65 18.88 0.97 -7.62
N ASN A 66 19.32 1.54 -8.73
CA ASN A 66 20.35 0.98 -9.61
C ASN A 66 21.71 1.68 -9.52
N ARG A 67 21.98 2.46 -8.46
CA ARG A 67 23.25 3.22 -8.31
C ARG A 67 24.51 2.37 -8.36
N ASP A 68 24.42 1.11 -7.97
CA ASP A 68 25.52 0.12 -8.04
C ASP A 68 25.61 -0.58 -9.41
N GLY A 69 24.91 -0.07 -10.45
CA GLY A 69 24.87 -0.64 -11.79
C GLY A 69 23.81 -1.74 -11.99
N THR A 70 23.28 -2.29 -10.89
CA THR A 70 22.15 -3.25 -10.85
C THR A 70 21.24 -2.91 -9.68
N PRO A 71 19.96 -3.31 -9.71
CA PRO A 71 19.02 -3.02 -8.63
C PRO A 71 19.49 -3.58 -7.28
N ARG A 72 19.40 -2.74 -6.25
CA ARG A 72 19.75 -3.04 -4.86
C ARG A 72 18.75 -2.42 -3.92
N ILE A 73 18.62 -2.98 -2.72
CA ILE A 73 17.77 -2.44 -1.68
C ILE A 73 18.55 -1.56 -0.74
N TYR A 74 18.04 -0.36 -0.54
CA TYR A 74 18.55 0.64 0.38
C TYR A 74 17.51 1.00 1.44
N LEU A 75 17.98 1.56 2.54
CA LEU A 75 17.17 2.11 3.61
C LEU A 75 17.82 3.39 4.14
N ALA A 76 17.02 4.38 4.44
CA ALA A 76 17.38 5.50 5.28
C ALA A 76 16.36 5.67 6.42
N HIS A 77 16.78 6.24 7.52
CA HIS A 77 15.90 6.54 8.63
C HIS A 77 16.14 7.95 9.16
N LYS A 78 15.18 8.50 9.88
CA LYS A 78 15.34 9.76 10.62
C LYS A 78 14.68 9.65 11.98
N ASP A 79 15.15 10.42 12.94
CA ASP A 79 14.34 10.71 14.12
C ASP A 79 13.20 11.66 13.72
N ARG A 80 12.01 11.48 14.29
CA ARG A 80 10.81 12.26 13.94
C ARG A 80 11.07 13.77 13.92
N ASN A 81 11.87 14.25 14.86
CA ASN A 81 12.20 15.67 15.01
C ASN A 81 13.46 16.10 14.25
N ALA A 82 14.16 15.18 13.59
CA ALA A 82 15.33 15.52 12.79
C ALA A 82 14.92 16.24 11.50
N LYS A 83 15.78 17.16 11.03
CA LYS A 83 15.54 17.93 9.80
C LYS A 83 15.76 17.10 8.50
N GLY A 84 16.46 15.97 8.57
CA GLY A 84 16.78 15.14 7.41
C GLY A 84 16.94 13.68 7.79
N PHE A 85 17.08 12.85 6.77
CA PHE A 85 17.35 11.42 6.89
C PHE A 85 18.85 11.17 7.19
N SER A 86 19.14 9.99 7.74
CA SER A 86 20.50 9.47 7.88
C SER A 86 21.12 9.20 6.52
N ALA A 87 22.43 8.91 6.51
CA ALA A 87 23.06 8.30 5.34
C ALA A 87 22.31 7.00 4.96
N GLU A 88 22.24 6.75 3.66
CA GLU A 88 21.62 5.58 3.08
C GLU A 88 22.43 4.33 3.37
N VAL A 89 21.77 3.25 3.71
CA VAL A 89 22.42 1.96 4.03
C VAL A 89 21.95 0.91 3.04
N LYS A 90 22.88 0.24 2.36
CA LYS A 90 22.59 -0.92 1.51
C LYS A 90 22.17 -2.11 2.38
N ILE A 91 21.00 -2.66 2.10
CA ILE A 91 20.40 -3.76 2.85
C ILE A 91 20.63 -5.11 2.17
N SER A 92 20.48 -5.16 0.84
CA SER A 92 20.64 -6.38 0.04
C SER A 92 22.08 -6.80 -0.11
N GLY A 93 22.27 -8.00 -0.62
CA GLY A 93 23.59 -8.55 -0.98
C GLY A 93 24.14 -8.00 -2.30
N ASN A 94 24.79 -8.86 -3.05
CA ASN A 94 25.40 -8.52 -4.35
C ASN A 94 24.59 -9.10 -5.54
N GLY A 95 23.51 -9.83 -5.30
CA GLY A 95 22.54 -10.28 -6.30
C GLY A 95 21.63 -9.15 -6.74
N GLU A 96 20.91 -9.29 -7.85
CA GLU A 96 19.86 -8.36 -8.24
C GLU A 96 18.72 -8.41 -7.22
N ALA A 97 18.39 -7.28 -6.62
CA ALA A 97 17.44 -7.19 -5.52
C ALA A 97 16.31 -6.22 -5.84
N TYR A 98 15.06 -6.65 -5.59
CA TYR A 98 13.85 -5.99 -6.04
C TYR A 98 12.79 -5.93 -4.93
N GLU A 99 11.87 -4.99 -5.08
CA GLU A 99 10.56 -4.94 -4.42
C GLU A 99 10.62 -5.09 -2.88
N PRO A 100 11.28 -4.17 -2.16
CA PRO A 100 11.36 -4.24 -0.72
C PRO A 100 10.02 -3.99 -0.04
N THR A 101 9.78 -4.68 1.07
CA THR A 101 8.71 -4.40 2.01
C THR A 101 9.29 -4.20 3.40
N LEU A 102 8.69 -3.28 4.18
CA LEU A 102 9.20 -2.81 5.47
C LEU A 102 8.10 -2.83 6.52
N VAL A 103 8.40 -3.35 7.70
CA VAL A 103 7.54 -3.21 8.88
C VAL A 103 8.34 -2.75 10.10
N ALA A 104 7.66 -2.04 10.99
CA ALA A 104 8.20 -1.64 12.27
C ALA A 104 7.98 -2.74 13.33
N LEU A 105 8.96 -2.89 14.21
CA LEU A 105 8.87 -3.58 15.47
C LEU A 105 9.07 -2.56 16.60
N GLU A 106 8.86 -2.97 17.83
CA GLU A 106 9.16 -2.13 18.99
C GLU A 106 10.66 -1.80 19.10
N ASN A 107 10.98 -0.77 19.88
CA ASN A 107 12.34 -0.39 20.22
C ASN A 107 13.20 0.09 19.03
N ASN A 108 12.61 0.87 18.12
CA ASN A 108 13.29 1.40 16.93
C ASN A 108 13.92 0.32 16.03
N ARG A 109 13.27 -0.84 15.96
CA ARG A 109 13.65 -1.95 15.08
C ARG A 109 12.73 -2.02 13.87
N PHE A 110 13.29 -2.51 12.77
CA PHE A 110 12.55 -2.70 11.52
C PHE A 110 12.89 -4.05 10.92
N VAL A 111 11.99 -4.62 10.15
CA VAL A 111 12.26 -5.80 9.33
C VAL A 111 11.95 -5.47 7.89
N LEU A 112 12.89 -5.83 7.02
CA LEU A 112 12.73 -5.78 5.58
C LEU A 112 12.68 -7.19 5.02
N ALA A 113 11.85 -7.35 3.98
CA ALA A 113 11.92 -8.49 3.07
C ALA A 113 12.04 -7.96 1.64
N TRP A 114 12.74 -8.70 0.79
CA TRP A 114 12.95 -8.37 -0.62
C TRP A 114 13.21 -9.62 -1.45
N GLU A 115 13.14 -9.46 -2.75
CA GLU A 115 13.56 -10.47 -3.71
C GLU A 115 15.03 -10.29 -4.05
N GLU A 116 15.82 -11.35 -4.02
CA GLU A 116 17.19 -11.34 -4.49
C GLU A 116 17.50 -12.71 -5.12
N ASP A 117 17.95 -12.71 -6.37
CA ASP A 117 18.25 -13.91 -7.15
C ASP A 117 17.10 -14.93 -7.16
N GLY A 118 15.86 -14.44 -7.27
CA GLY A 118 14.63 -15.24 -7.32
C GLY A 118 14.24 -15.90 -6.00
N ARG A 119 14.74 -15.40 -4.86
CA ARG A 119 14.43 -15.89 -3.51
C ARG A 119 13.97 -14.75 -2.62
N ILE A 120 13.23 -15.08 -1.57
CA ILE A 120 12.85 -14.10 -0.55
C ILE A 120 13.94 -14.04 0.53
N HIS A 121 14.50 -12.85 0.69
CA HIS A 121 15.44 -12.50 1.73
C HIS A 121 14.76 -11.66 2.80
N VAL A 122 15.11 -11.87 4.07
CA VAL A 122 14.55 -11.11 5.19
C VAL A 122 15.70 -10.68 6.12
N ARG A 123 15.62 -9.47 6.65
CA ARG A 123 16.66 -8.91 7.52
C ARG A 123 16.07 -8.01 8.60
N LEU A 124 16.58 -8.18 9.81
CA LEU A 124 16.31 -7.27 10.93
C LEU A 124 17.27 -6.07 10.87
N VAL A 125 16.75 -4.89 11.05
CA VAL A 125 17.49 -3.63 11.17
C VAL A 125 17.26 -3.05 12.55
N THR A 126 18.33 -2.75 13.26
CA THR A 126 18.30 -2.18 14.61
C THR A 126 19.06 -0.86 14.65
N SER A 127 18.97 -0.15 15.76
CA SER A 127 19.76 1.06 16.00
C SER A 127 21.27 0.80 16.05
N THR A 128 21.68 -0.44 16.28
CA THR A 128 23.10 -0.86 16.39
C THR A 128 23.64 -1.47 15.10
N GLY A 129 22.81 -1.70 14.08
CA GLY A 129 23.23 -2.21 12.79
C GLY A 129 22.28 -3.22 12.18
N LEU A 130 22.79 -3.93 11.18
CA LEU A 130 22.07 -4.91 10.39
C LEU A 130 22.25 -6.31 10.98
N GLY A 131 21.14 -7.02 11.20
CA GLY A 131 21.15 -8.44 11.52
C GLY A 131 21.60 -9.32 10.35
N PRO A 132 21.77 -10.63 10.55
CA PRO A 132 22.03 -11.56 9.45
C PRO A 132 20.86 -11.62 8.48
N VAL A 133 21.16 -11.90 7.21
CA VAL A 133 20.14 -12.20 6.19
C VAL A 133 19.62 -13.61 6.39
N VAL A 134 18.30 -13.77 6.37
CA VAL A 134 17.63 -15.07 6.35
C VAL A 134 17.02 -15.28 4.97
N ILE A 135 17.39 -16.37 4.30
CA ILE A 135 16.81 -16.77 3.00
C ILE A 135 15.73 -17.80 3.28
N LEU A 136 14.51 -17.56 2.80
CA LEU A 136 13.35 -18.36 3.16
C LEU A 136 13.06 -19.51 2.22
N GLU A 137 13.44 -19.39 0.96
CA GLU A 137 13.12 -20.38 -0.08
C GLU A 137 14.36 -20.73 -0.89
N ASP A 138 14.41 -21.96 -1.32
CA ASP A 138 15.41 -22.54 -2.24
C ASP A 138 14.90 -22.65 -3.66
N ILE A 139 13.66 -22.23 -3.92
CA ILE A 139 13.01 -22.15 -5.22
C ILE A 139 12.55 -20.73 -5.53
N THR A 140 12.11 -20.48 -6.75
CA THR A 140 11.66 -19.15 -7.16
C THR A 140 10.48 -18.68 -6.31
N ALA A 141 10.68 -17.56 -5.63
CA ALA A 141 9.68 -16.89 -4.82
C ALA A 141 9.79 -15.37 -4.99
N MET A 142 8.65 -14.67 -5.00
CA MET A 142 8.57 -13.25 -5.35
C MET A 142 7.43 -12.55 -4.65
N GLN A 143 7.40 -11.23 -4.75
CA GLN A 143 6.29 -10.38 -4.35
C GLN A 143 5.96 -10.48 -2.85
N ALA A 144 7.00 -10.38 -2.04
CA ALA A 144 6.87 -10.44 -0.60
C ALA A 144 6.10 -9.25 -0.02
N SER A 145 5.23 -9.50 0.96
CA SER A 145 4.59 -8.48 1.78
C SER A 145 4.63 -8.87 3.25
N LEU A 146 5.05 -7.95 4.12
CA LEU A 146 5.20 -8.14 5.55
C LEU A 146 3.99 -7.57 6.31
N ALA A 147 3.59 -8.30 7.36
CA ALA A 147 2.69 -7.81 8.40
C ALA A 147 3.21 -8.24 9.77
N THR A 148 2.69 -7.62 10.82
CA THR A 148 3.00 -7.98 12.20
C THR A 148 1.76 -8.53 12.90
N HIS A 149 1.95 -9.52 13.77
CA HIS A 149 0.95 -10.01 14.69
C HIS A 149 1.61 -10.21 16.04
N ASP A 150 1.25 -9.40 17.02
CA ASP A 150 1.94 -9.33 18.31
C ASP A 150 3.45 -9.19 18.12
N GLN A 151 4.23 -10.16 18.61
CA GLN A 151 5.68 -10.18 18.47
C GLN A 151 6.19 -11.07 17.33
N GLN A 152 5.29 -11.52 16.43
CA GLN A 152 5.62 -12.36 15.29
C GLN A 152 5.51 -11.58 14.00
N LEU A 153 6.26 -12.03 13.01
CA LEU A 153 6.14 -11.54 11.64
C LEU A 153 5.34 -12.54 10.81
N LEU A 154 4.52 -11.98 9.96
CA LEU A 154 3.78 -12.68 8.93
C LEU A 154 4.30 -12.20 7.59
N LEU A 155 4.84 -13.09 6.80
CA LEU A 155 5.32 -12.81 5.45
C LEU A 155 4.46 -13.59 4.46
N VAL A 156 3.82 -12.90 3.55
CA VAL A 156 3.11 -13.51 2.43
C VAL A 156 3.87 -13.24 1.14
N TYR A 157 3.92 -14.23 0.26
CA TYR A 157 4.65 -14.15 -1.00
C TYR A 157 4.09 -15.13 -2.03
N SER A 158 4.38 -14.90 -3.31
CA SER A 158 4.12 -15.84 -4.38
C SER A 158 5.31 -16.78 -4.56
N ARG A 159 5.08 -18.08 -4.56
CA ARG A 159 6.08 -19.12 -4.73
C ARG A 159 5.73 -19.95 -5.97
N GLN A 160 6.69 -20.13 -6.86
CA GLN A 160 6.47 -21.01 -8.01
C GLN A 160 6.45 -22.48 -7.58
N GLU A 161 5.37 -23.16 -7.91
CA GLU A 161 5.25 -24.59 -7.70
C GLU A 161 5.41 -25.34 -9.03
N GLU A 162 6.15 -26.44 -9.00
CA GLU A 162 6.47 -27.25 -10.16
C GLU A 162 7.05 -26.44 -11.35
N GLY A 163 7.67 -25.30 -11.04
CA GLY A 163 8.30 -24.40 -12.02
C GLY A 163 7.32 -23.71 -12.97
N ARG A 164 6.04 -23.60 -12.61
CA ARG A 164 5.00 -23.06 -13.49
C ARG A 164 4.23 -21.88 -12.91
N TYR A 165 3.40 -22.13 -11.90
CA TYR A 165 2.43 -21.12 -11.42
C TYR A 165 2.81 -20.58 -10.06
N GLY A 166 2.64 -19.28 -9.89
CA GLY A 166 2.74 -18.64 -8.59
C GLY A 166 1.60 -19.06 -7.67
N ARG A 167 1.93 -19.41 -6.41
CA ARG A 167 0.98 -19.79 -5.35
C ARG A 167 1.25 -18.94 -4.13
N ILE A 168 0.21 -18.48 -3.44
CA ILE A 168 0.37 -17.66 -2.25
C ILE A 168 0.67 -18.53 -1.03
N TRP A 169 1.78 -18.21 -0.38
CA TRP A 169 2.23 -18.82 0.86
C TRP A 169 2.32 -17.81 1.98
N LEU A 170 2.05 -18.24 3.18
CA LEU A 170 2.30 -17.48 4.39
C LEU A 170 3.42 -18.17 5.17
N GLN A 171 4.45 -17.42 5.54
CA GLN A 171 5.55 -17.80 6.43
C GLN A 171 5.45 -17.02 7.72
N ARG A 172 5.43 -17.71 8.85
CA ARG A 172 5.59 -17.10 10.19
C ARG A 172 7.06 -17.07 10.57
N LEU A 173 7.49 -15.98 11.17
CA LEU A 173 8.84 -15.77 11.64
C LEU A 173 8.81 -15.32 13.11
N ALA A 174 9.60 -15.97 13.95
CA ALA A 174 9.93 -15.45 15.27
C ALA A 174 10.99 -14.36 15.15
N VAL A 175 10.88 -13.35 16.00
CA VAL A 175 11.87 -12.28 16.14
C VAL A 175 12.61 -12.53 17.44
N ASP A 176 13.82 -13.00 17.34
CA ASP A 176 14.77 -13.06 18.44
C ASP A 176 15.54 -11.72 18.49
N ASP A 177 16.38 -11.49 19.50
CA ASP A 177 17.02 -10.19 19.75
C ASP A 177 17.66 -9.56 18.50
N LEU A 178 18.41 -10.34 17.72
CA LEU A 178 19.13 -9.87 16.52
C LEU A 178 18.87 -10.72 15.27
N THR A 179 18.01 -11.75 15.38
CA THR A 179 17.81 -12.71 14.29
C THR A 179 16.33 -12.97 14.03
N LEU A 180 16.05 -13.43 12.84
CA LEU A 180 14.75 -13.89 12.41
C LEU A 180 14.79 -15.39 12.22
N ARG A 181 13.82 -16.11 12.77
CA ARG A 181 13.78 -17.58 12.68
C ARG A 181 12.45 -18.03 12.07
N PRO A 182 12.47 -18.74 10.93
CA PRO A 182 11.28 -19.35 10.38
C PRO A 182 10.61 -20.32 11.39
N ILE A 183 9.30 -20.19 11.61
CA ILE A 183 8.53 -21.06 12.51
C ILE A 183 7.73 -22.06 11.69
N GLN A 184 6.87 -21.56 10.80
CA GLN A 184 5.88 -22.36 10.10
C GLN A 184 5.54 -21.71 8.74
N ARG A 185 5.30 -22.55 7.76
CA ARG A 185 4.92 -22.15 6.41
C ARG A 185 3.70 -22.94 5.95
N CYS A 186 2.76 -22.27 5.30
CA CYS A 186 1.54 -22.90 4.78
C CYS A 186 1.00 -22.19 3.54
N PRO A 187 0.32 -22.93 2.65
CA PRO A 187 -0.38 -22.34 1.53
C PRO A 187 -1.60 -21.57 2.02
N VAL A 188 -1.87 -20.41 1.41
CA VAL A 188 -3.07 -19.62 1.73
C VAL A 188 -4.30 -20.19 1.02
N ASP A 189 -4.12 -20.65 -0.21
CA ASP A 189 -5.15 -21.35 -0.97
C ASP A 189 -4.83 -22.84 -0.99
N ALA A 190 -5.72 -23.65 -0.42
CA ALA A 190 -5.57 -25.11 -0.39
C ALA A 190 -5.87 -25.77 -1.75
N GLU A 191 -6.55 -25.06 -2.67
CA GLU A 191 -6.87 -25.60 -3.99
C GLU A 191 -5.66 -25.49 -4.92
N THR A 192 -5.43 -26.54 -5.70
CA THR A 192 -4.44 -26.51 -6.78
C THR A 192 -5.05 -25.83 -8.02
N VAL A 193 -4.70 -24.57 -8.23
CA VAL A 193 -5.14 -23.77 -9.37
C VAL A 193 -4.06 -23.81 -10.47
N LYS A 194 -4.45 -23.88 -11.73
CA LYS A 194 -3.53 -23.91 -12.89
C LYS A 194 -3.29 -22.51 -13.48
N GLU A 195 -3.33 -21.47 -12.65
CA GLU A 195 -3.15 -20.09 -13.03
C GLU A 195 -2.41 -19.37 -11.89
N ASP A 196 -1.78 -18.24 -12.21
CA ASP A 196 -0.96 -17.49 -11.25
C ASP A 196 -1.78 -16.83 -10.15
N GLN A 197 -1.27 -16.90 -8.94
CA GLN A 197 -1.62 -16.10 -7.79
C GLN A 197 -0.43 -15.19 -7.47
N LEU A 198 -0.64 -13.87 -7.47
CA LEU A 198 0.40 -12.86 -7.47
C LEU A 198 0.08 -11.72 -6.49
N TYR A 199 1.10 -10.94 -6.14
CA TYR A 199 1.00 -9.70 -5.37
C TYR A 199 0.15 -9.81 -4.09
N PRO A 200 0.50 -10.73 -3.19
CA PRO A 200 -0.22 -10.87 -1.94
C PRO A 200 0.06 -9.71 -0.99
N THR A 201 -0.94 -9.41 -0.19
CA THR A 201 -0.82 -8.52 0.97
C THR A 201 -1.54 -9.11 2.17
N ALA A 202 -1.10 -8.78 3.38
CA ALA A 202 -1.71 -9.31 4.60
C ALA A 202 -1.91 -8.24 5.67
N VAL A 203 -2.92 -8.47 6.49
CA VAL A 203 -3.17 -7.71 7.72
C VAL A 203 -3.60 -8.64 8.84
N SER A 204 -3.14 -8.33 10.05
CA SER A 204 -3.59 -9.01 11.26
C SER A 204 -4.69 -8.22 11.95
N LEU A 205 -5.80 -8.88 12.28
CA LEU A 205 -6.95 -8.31 12.98
C LEU A 205 -7.32 -9.20 14.16
N GLY A 206 -6.93 -8.80 15.36
CA GLY A 206 -7.14 -9.61 16.57
C GLY A 206 -6.55 -11.02 16.39
N LYS A 207 -7.39 -12.05 16.41
CA LYS A 207 -6.97 -13.45 16.25
C LYS A 207 -6.97 -13.94 14.80
N ARG A 208 -7.13 -13.08 13.82
CA ARG A 208 -7.23 -13.47 12.41
C ARG A 208 -6.19 -12.77 11.57
N VAL A 209 -5.72 -13.47 10.56
CA VAL A 209 -4.92 -12.90 9.47
C VAL A 209 -5.76 -12.95 8.21
N ILE A 210 -5.89 -11.81 7.55
CA ILE A 210 -6.53 -11.68 6.25
C ILE A 210 -5.42 -11.54 5.22
N VAL A 211 -5.50 -12.34 4.16
CA VAL A 211 -4.60 -12.27 3.01
C VAL A 211 -5.44 -11.97 1.78
N ALA A 212 -5.02 -10.98 0.99
CA ALA A 212 -5.61 -10.65 -0.30
C ALA A 212 -4.54 -10.74 -1.40
N TRP A 213 -4.93 -11.09 -2.62
CA TRP A 213 -3.99 -11.28 -3.76
C TRP A 213 -4.67 -11.12 -5.10
N GLU A 214 -3.88 -10.92 -6.14
CA GLU A 214 -4.30 -11.04 -7.53
C GLU A 214 -4.38 -12.51 -7.94
N ASP A 215 -5.46 -12.91 -8.59
CA ASP A 215 -5.71 -14.29 -9.01
C ASP A 215 -6.15 -14.34 -10.47
N ARG A 216 -5.55 -15.22 -11.25
CA ARG A 216 -5.81 -15.34 -12.69
C ARG A 216 -6.64 -16.54 -13.08
N ARG A 217 -7.22 -17.29 -12.13
CA ARG A 217 -8.03 -18.50 -12.40
C ARG A 217 -9.19 -18.33 -13.39
N PRO A 218 -9.83 -17.15 -13.56
CA PRO A 218 -10.86 -17.00 -14.61
C PRO A 218 -10.32 -16.56 -15.97
N GLY A 219 -8.99 -16.58 -16.18
CA GLY A 219 -8.35 -16.12 -17.41
C GLY A 219 -8.13 -14.61 -17.51
N HIS A 220 -8.37 -13.88 -16.42
CA HIS A 220 -8.08 -12.46 -16.23
C HIS A 220 -7.84 -12.18 -14.75
N THR A 221 -7.23 -11.06 -14.42
CA THR A 221 -6.93 -10.72 -13.04
C THR A 221 -8.20 -10.33 -12.27
N ILE A 222 -8.39 -10.98 -11.12
CA ILE A 222 -9.39 -10.67 -10.10
C ILE A 222 -8.70 -10.53 -8.76
N ILE A 223 -9.35 -9.95 -7.76
CA ILE A 223 -8.82 -9.92 -6.40
C ILE A 223 -9.59 -10.92 -5.54
N MET A 224 -8.82 -11.80 -4.90
CA MET A 224 -9.28 -12.82 -3.98
C MET A 224 -8.80 -12.52 -2.57
N ALA A 225 -9.50 -13.05 -1.58
CA ALA A 225 -9.05 -13.03 -0.19
C ALA A 225 -9.42 -14.30 0.54
N ALA A 226 -8.64 -14.62 1.56
CA ALA A 226 -8.93 -15.65 2.55
C ALA A 226 -8.54 -15.15 3.95
N GLN A 227 -9.15 -15.72 4.98
CA GLN A 227 -8.80 -15.43 6.36
C GLN A 227 -8.44 -16.73 7.10
N THR A 228 -7.59 -16.61 8.12
CA THR A 228 -7.27 -17.75 8.97
C THR A 228 -8.47 -18.19 9.81
N THR A 229 -8.54 -19.49 10.08
CA THR A 229 -9.59 -20.15 10.88
C THR A 229 -9.09 -20.67 12.22
N ASP A 230 -7.76 -20.64 12.44
CA ASP A 230 -7.11 -21.09 13.66
C ASP A 230 -6.12 -20.05 14.21
N ASP A 231 -5.70 -20.23 15.46
CA ASP A 231 -4.74 -19.35 16.14
C ASP A 231 -3.29 -19.62 15.72
N GLU A 232 -3.03 -20.66 14.91
CA GLU A 232 -1.71 -20.97 14.36
C GLU A 232 -1.47 -20.27 13.01
N PHE A 233 -2.51 -19.61 12.46
CA PHE A 233 -2.49 -18.88 11.18
C PHE A 233 -2.07 -19.73 9.97
N CYS A 234 -2.43 -21.00 9.98
CA CYS A 234 -2.05 -21.95 8.94
C CYS A 234 -3.23 -22.69 8.28
N ARG A 235 -4.43 -22.43 8.71
CA ARG A 235 -5.66 -22.87 8.05
C ARG A 235 -6.45 -21.66 7.60
N PHE A 236 -6.82 -21.64 6.35
CA PHE A 236 -7.56 -20.56 5.74
C PHE A 236 -8.96 -20.99 5.32
N THR A 237 -9.88 -20.04 5.26
CA THR A 237 -11.16 -20.23 4.58
C THR A 237 -10.92 -20.49 3.11
N ALA A 238 -11.91 -21.06 2.41
CA ALA A 238 -11.89 -21.05 0.95
C ALA A 238 -11.75 -19.60 0.44
N PRO A 239 -10.93 -19.36 -0.60
CA PRO A 239 -10.75 -18.03 -1.18
C PRO A 239 -12.05 -17.47 -1.74
N GLN A 240 -12.30 -16.19 -1.48
CA GLN A 240 -13.46 -15.47 -1.98
C GLN A 240 -13.03 -14.32 -2.87
N ARG A 241 -13.64 -14.20 -4.05
CA ARG A 241 -13.49 -13.03 -4.90
C ARG A 241 -14.23 -11.85 -4.26
N PHE A 242 -13.57 -10.68 -4.15
CA PHE A 242 -14.23 -9.47 -3.68
C PHE A 242 -14.13 -8.28 -4.65
N SER A 243 -13.24 -8.32 -5.67
CA SER A 243 -13.37 -7.38 -6.79
C SER A 243 -14.63 -7.70 -7.57
N GLU A 244 -15.60 -6.78 -7.59
CA GLU A 244 -16.90 -7.00 -8.21
C GLU A 244 -16.78 -7.07 -9.74
N ARG A 245 -17.71 -7.77 -10.36
CA ARG A 245 -17.83 -7.79 -11.81
C ARG A 245 -18.47 -6.49 -12.27
N PRO A 246 -17.99 -5.86 -13.37
CA PRO A 246 -18.69 -4.72 -13.93
C PRO A 246 -20.12 -5.12 -14.35
N PRO A 247 -21.09 -4.20 -14.23
CA PRO A 247 -22.43 -4.43 -14.74
C PRO A 247 -22.41 -4.50 -16.27
N GLY A 248 -23.25 -5.38 -16.84
CA GLY A 248 -23.44 -5.46 -18.28
C GLY A 248 -22.91 -6.75 -18.92
N PRO A 249 -23.11 -6.91 -20.25
CA PRO A 249 -22.64 -8.09 -20.98
C PRO A 249 -21.10 -8.10 -21.03
N SER A 250 -20.51 -9.31 -20.89
CA SER A 250 -19.08 -9.49 -21.01
C SER A 250 -18.58 -9.03 -22.40
N MET A 251 -17.56 -8.18 -22.41
CA MET A 251 -16.93 -7.74 -23.67
C MET A 251 -16.25 -8.93 -24.35
N PRO A 252 -16.23 -8.98 -25.73
CA PRO A 252 -15.67 -10.11 -26.46
C PRO A 252 -14.15 -10.30 -26.29
N TYR A 253 -13.43 -9.26 -25.88
CA TYR A 253 -11.98 -9.25 -25.71
C TYR A 253 -11.55 -9.33 -24.25
N GLY A 254 -11.70 -10.50 -23.67
CA GLY A 254 -11.34 -10.72 -22.31
C GLY A 254 -12.47 -10.32 -21.35
N LYS A 255 -12.77 -11.23 -20.48
CA LYS A 255 -13.80 -11.07 -19.43
C LYS A 255 -13.27 -10.25 -18.24
N GLY A 256 -12.14 -9.58 -18.45
CA GLY A 256 -11.43 -8.81 -17.43
C GLY A 256 -11.53 -7.33 -17.70
N HIS A 257 -11.75 -6.59 -16.65
CA HIS A 257 -11.75 -5.15 -16.62
C HIS A 257 -10.49 -4.59 -15.97
N GLY A 258 -9.45 -5.40 -15.81
CA GLY A 258 -8.18 -5.00 -15.21
C GLY A 258 -8.34 -4.52 -13.77
N VAL A 259 -7.95 -5.35 -12.84
CA VAL A 259 -7.74 -4.95 -11.43
C VAL A 259 -6.27 -5.19 -11.12
N ALA A 260 -5.68 -4.34 -10.32
CA ALA A 260 -4.27 -4.46 -10.01
C ALA A 260 -3.94 -3.91 -8.63
N ARG A 261 -2.92 -4.53 -8.01
CA ARG A 261 -2.19 -3.97 -6.86
C ARG A 261 -3.07 -3.69 -5.65
N VAL A 262 -3.65 -4.74 -5.07
CA VAL A 262 -4.41 -4.60 -3.84
C VAL A 262 -3.52 -4.22 -2.65
N ALA A 263 -3.90 -3.16 -1.96
CA ALA A 263 -3.36 -2.74 -0.67
C ALA A 263 -4.34 -3.09 0.45
N LEU A 264 -3.83 -3.44 1.63
CA LEU A 264 -4.65 -3.86 2.76
C LEU A 264 -4.14 -3.21 4.05
N ALA A 265 -5.01 -2.55 4.80
CA ALA A 265 -4.68 -1.97 6.10
C ALA A 265 -5.76 -2.23 7.14
N GLY A 266 -5.33 -2.51 8.37
CA GLY A 266 -6.19 -2.58 9.55
C GLY A 266 -6.44 -1.18 10.13
N TYR A 267 -7.64 -0.93 10.64
CA TYR A 267 -8.00 0.32 11.31
C TYR A 267 -9.11 0.10 12.34
N GLY A 268 -9.28 1.04 13.26
CA GLY A 268 -10.26 0.87 14.33
C GLY A 268 -10.03 -0.41 15.12
N THR A 269 -11.11 -1.01 15.62
CA THR A 269 -11.07 -2.29 16.30
C THR A 269 -11.52 -3.40 15.35
N ASN A 270 -10.61 -4.28 14.94
CA ASN A 270 -10.90 -5.43 14.06
C ASN A 270 -11.55 -5.07 12.71
N ARG A 271 -11.24 -3.91 12.16
CA ARG A 271 -11.65 -3.47 10.83
C ARG A 271 -10.45 -3.44 9.89
N ALA A 272 -10.70 -3.70 8.61
CA ALA A 272 -9.70 -3.53 7.56
C ALA A 272 -10.35 -2.98 6.30
N LEU A 273 -9.54 -2.26 5.52
CA LEU A 273 -9.87 -1.84 4.18
C LEU A 273 -8.91 -2.46 3.19
N ALA A 274 -9.44 -2.95 2.09
CA ALA A 274 -8.71 -3.24 0.88
C ALA A 274 -8.95 -2.13 -0.14
N ALA A 275 -7.90 -1.64 -0.80
CA ALA A 275 -8.00 -0.68 -1.91
C ALA A 275 -7.15 -1.14 -3.08
N TRP A 276 -7.57 -0.84 -4.31
CA TRP A 276 -6.90 -1.29 -5.54
C TRP A 276 -7.23 -0.40 -6.73
N ALA A 277 -6.39 -0.45 -7.77
CA ALA A 277 -6.68 0.16 -9.06
C ALA A 277 -7.61 -0.75 -9.87
N ASP A 278 -8.69 -0.22 -10.45
CA ASP A 278 -9.74 -0.98 -11.12
C ASP A 278 -10.20 -0.26 -12.40
N LYS A 279 -10.15 -0.96 -13.50
CA LYS A 279 -10.59 -0.46 -14.82
C LYS A 279 -11.96 -1.01 -15.21
N ARG A 280 -12.90 -1.14 -14.26
CA ARG A 280 -14.23 -1.69 -14.52
C ARG A 280 -15.08 -0.80 -15.44
N ASP A 281 -14.85 0.49 -15.44
CA ASP A 281 -15.31 1.37 -16.50
C ASP A 281 -14.17 1.57 -17.50
N PHE A 282 -14.16 0.74 -18.52
CA PHE A 282 -13.12 0.72 -19.54
C PHE A 282 -12.91 2.07 -20.25
N ARG A 283 -13.90 2.95 -20.23
CA ARG A 283 -13.85 4.27 -20.87
C ARG A 283 -13.18 5.33 -20.00
N GLU A 284 -13.25 5.17 -18.69
CA GLU A 284 -12.76 6.17 -17.71
C GLU A 284 -11.30 5.97 -17.31
N GLY A 285 -10.68 4.84 -17.63
CA GLY A 285 -9.33 4.54 -17.21
C GLY A 285 -9.29 3.65 -15.97
N TYR A 286 -8.23 3.78 -15.16
CA TYR A 286 -8.15 3.14 -13.86
C TYR A 286 -8.60 4.11 -12.78
N ASP A 287 -9.48 3.64 -11.94
CA ASP A 287 -9.99 4.32 -10.75
C ASP A 287 -9.55 3.58 -9.49
N ILE A 288 -9.58 4.26 -8.35
CA ILE A 288 -9.33 3.64 -7.06
C ILE A 288 -10.64 3.16 -6.46
N TYR A 289 -10.72 1.85 -6.24
CA TYR A 289 -11.83 1.21 -5.54
C TYR A 289 -11.38 0.64 -4.21
N ALA A 290 -12.30 0.58 -3.28
CA ALA A 290 -12.07 -0.01 -1.97
C ALA A 290 -13.26 -0.87 -1.52
N ALA A 291 -12.98 -1.78 -0.60
CA ALA A 291 -13.98 -2.58 0.11
C ALA A 291 -13.57 -2.78 1.56
N GLU A 292 -14.54 -2.66 2.47
CA GLU A 292 -14.31 -2.90 3.88
C GLU A 292 -14.46 -4.39 4.21
N TYR A 293 -13.57 -4.90 5.06
CA TYR A 293 -13.65 -6.24 5.61
C TYR A 293 -14.85 -6.38 6.56
N GLN A 294 -15.66 -7.40 6.35
CA GLN A 294 -16.86 -7.69 7.14
C GLN A 294 -16.73 -8.94 8.01
N GLY A 295 -15.75 -9.79 7.71
CA GLY A 295 -15.46 -10.99 8.50
C GLY A 295 -16.53 -12.07 8.47
N GLY A 296 -17.49 -11.99 7.55
CA GLY A 296 -18.55 -12.98 7.39
C GLY A 296 -18.07 -14.25 6.69
N ASN A 297 -18.69 -15.39 7.02
CA ASN A 297 -18.37 -16.66 6.35
C ASN A 297 -18.81 -16.67 4.87
N GLU A 298 -19.90 -15.99 4.54
CA GLU A 298 -20.42 -15.89 3.18
C GLU A 298 -19.74 -14.81 2.37
N ARG A 299 -19.31 -13.73 3.02
CA ARG A 299 -18.66 -12.59 2.37
C ARG A 299 -17.61 -11.97 3.29
N LEU A 300 -16.34 -12.04 2.87
CA LEU A 300 -15.22 -11.45 3.63
C LEU A 300 -15.19 -9.92 3.52
N PHE A 301 -15.46 -9.38 2.34
CA PHE A 301 -15.45 -7.94 2.07
C PHE A 301 -16.83 -7.45 1.60
N GLY A 302 -17.19 -6.25 1.97
CA GLY A 302 -18.42 -5.57 1.58
C GLY A 302 -18.46 -5.16 0.10
N PRO A 303 -19.49 -4.37 -0.29
CA PRO A 303 -19.57 -3.77 -1.62
C PRO A 303 -18.35 -2.93 -1.94
N ASN A 304 -18.01 -2.86 -3.23
CA ASN A 304 -16.94 -2.00 -3.68
C ASN A 304 -17.43 -0.56 -3.85
N GLY A 305 -16.70 0.40 -3.31
CA GLY A 305 -16.94 1.83 -3.48
C GLY A 305 -15.75 2.50 -4.17
N LYS A 306 -16.01 3.51 -4.99
CA LYS A 306 -14.98 4.38 -5.56
C LYS A 306 -14.44 5.28 -4.45
N VAL A 307 -13.12 5.47 -4.38
CA VAL A 307 -12.44 6.28 -3.35
C VAL A 307 -12.29 7.72 -3.82
N GLN A 308 -11.71 7.94 -5.01
CA GLN A 308 -11.50 9.29 -5.53
C GLN A 308 -12.85 9.96 -5.88
N ASP A 309 -12.83 11.29 -5.86
CA ASP A 309 -13.95 12.11 -6.28
C ASP A 309 -14.21 12.05 -7.79
N THR A 310 -15.20 12.81 -8.27
CA THR A 310 -15.60 12.83 -9.68
C THR A 310 -14.74 13.75 -10.55
N PHE A 311 -13.82 14.54 -9.96
CA PHE A 311 -13.02 15.51 -10.70
C PHE A 311 -11.87 14.86 -11.47
N GLY A 312 -11.50 13.61 -11.17
CA GLY A 312 -10.49 12.84 -11.90
C GLY A 312 -10.84 12.55 -13.37
N GLY A 313 -12.14 12.46 -13.68
CA GLY A 313 -12.62 12.28 -15.05
C GLY A 313 -12.06 11.00 -15.70
N PHE A 314 -11.43 11.15 -16.88
CA PHE A 314 -10.79 10.05 -17.63
C PHE A 314 -9.32 9.83 -17.27
N ALA A 315 -8.83 10.43 -16.22
CA ALA A 315 -7.45 10.27 -15.75
C ALA A 315 -7.16 8.84 -15.29
N GLN A 316 -5.88 8.51 -15.20
CA GLN A 316 -5.43 7.22 -14.66
C GLN A 316 -5.03 7.41 -13.21
N GLN A 317 -5.59 6.61 -12.32
CA GLN A 317 -5.21 6.53 -10.93
C GLN A 317 -4.52 5.18 -10.67
N TRP A 318 -3.26 5.24 -10.19
CA TRP A 318 -2.43 4.05 -9.99
C TRP A 318 -1.76 4.00 -8.62
N HIS A 319 -1.01 2.94 -8.39
CA HIS A 319 -0.13 2.74 -7.24
C HIS A 319 -0.80 3.05 -5.90
N THR A 320 -2.03 2.53 -5.74
CA THR A 320 -2.84 2.71 -4.55
C THR A 320 -2.16 2.17 -3.31
N THR A 321 -2.09 2.96 -2.25
CA THR A 321 -1.63 2.53 -0.94
C THR A 321 -2.63 2.96 0.13
N VAL A 322 -2.68 2.23 1.25
CA VAL A 322 -3.63 2.47 2.33
C VAL A 322 -2.97 2.42 3.69
N ALA A 323 -3.33 3.35 4.57
CA ALA A 323 -2.91 3.35 5.96
C ALA A 323 -4.12 3.52 6.89
N GLY A 324 -4.14 2.75 7.96
CA GLY A 324 -5.18 2.79 8.97
C GLY A 324 -4.61 2.95 10.37
N HIS A 325 -5.41 3.51 11.27
CA HIS A 325 -5.04 3.77 12.65
C HIS A 325 -6.08 3.17 13.62
N PRO A 326 -5.69 2.67 14.81
CA PRO A 326 -6.62 2.11 15.79
C PRO A 326 -7.74 3.04 16.24
N SER A 327 -7.58 4.37 16.15
CA SER A 327 -8.65 5.33 16.44
C SER A 327 -9.79 5.35 15.41
N GLY A 328 -9.64 4.65 14.29
CA GLY A 328 -10.59 4.65 13.18
C GLY A 328 -10.18 5.54 12.00
N LYS A 329 -9.10 6.33 12.11
CA LYS A 329 -8.57 7.09 10.96
C LYS A 329 -8.13 6.12 9.87
N LEU A 330 -8.43 6.48 8.63
CA LEU A 330 -8.16 5.70 7.44
C LEU A 330 -7.85 6.64 6.29
N VAL A 331 -6.78 6.39 5.55
CA VAL A 331 -6.34 7.19 4.42
C VAL A 331 -5.89 6.29 3.28
N VAL A 332 -6.24 6.68 2.06
CA VAL A 332 -5.80 6.08 0.80
C VAL A 332 -5.04 7.13 0.02
N ALA A 333 -3.93 6.76 -0.58
CA ALA A 333 -3.16 7.62 -1.48
C ALA A 333 -2.88 6.89 -2.79
N TRP A 334 -2.71 7.65 -3.87
CA TRP A 334 -2.46 7.14 -5.22
C TRP A 334 -1.72 8.20 -6.04
N ASP A 335 -1.16 7.81 -7.17
CA ASP A 335 -0.76 8.77 -8.19
C ASP A 335 -1.87 8.94 -9.23
N ASP A 336 -2.01 10.18 -9.73
CA ASP A 336 -3.12 10.62 -10.56
C ASP A 336 -2.61 11.54 -11.66
N ASN A 337 -2.98 11.29 -12.91
CA ASN A 337 -2.51 12.08 -14.02
C ASN A 337 -3.56 13.05 -14.58
N ARG A 338 -4.52 13.50 -13.76
CA ARG A 338 -5.61 14.40 -14.18
C ARG A 338 -5.12 15.74 -14.74
N ASP A 339 -3.97 16.22 -14.29
CA ASP A 339 -3.34 17.47 -14.73
C ASP A 339 -2.24 17.30 -15.79
N GLY A 340 -2.16 16.09 -16.40
CA GLY A 340 -1.27 15.76 -17.53
C GLY A 340 0.04 15.08 -17.15
N SER A 341 0.47 15.15 -15.90
CA SER A 341 1.54 14.36 -15.30
C SER A 341 1.03 13.69 -14.02
N ALA A 342 1.77 12.71 -13.51
CA ALA A 342 1.38 12.06 -12.27
C ALA A 342 1.68 12.96 -11.08
N ASP A 343 0.67 13.18 -10.25
CA ASP A 343 0.73 13.88 -8.96
C ASP A 343 0.24 12.95 -7.85
N ILE A 344 0.68 13.17 -6.60
CA ILE A 344 0.19 12.36 -5.48
C ILE A 344 -1.08 12.98 -4.92
N MET A 345 -2.14 12.17 -4.91
CA MET A 345 -3.43 12.48 -4.31
C MET A 345 -3.69 11.60 -3.09
N LEU A 346 -4.51 12.08 -2.16
CA LEU A 346 -5.02 11.30 -1.06
C LEU A 346 -6.47 11.66 -0.72
N SER A 347 -7.18 10.70 -0.13
CA SER A 347 -8.49 10.86 0.45
C SER A 347 -8.56 10.11 1.78
N TRP A 348 -9.36 10.58 2.72
CA TRP A 348 -9.55 9.96 4.03
C TRP A 348 -11.03 9.67 4.29
N TRP A 349 -11.25 8.68 5.15
CA TRP A 349 -12.61 8.31 5.53
C TRP A 349 -13.19 9.24 6.60
N GLU A 350 -14.32 9.85 6.33
CA GLU A 350 -14.99 10.84 7.19
C GLU A 350 -16.09 10.24 8.08
N GLY A 351 -16.28 8.92 7.97
CA GLY A 351 -17.26 8.18 8.76
C GLY A 351 -18.45 7.70 7.96
N ASP A 352 -18.88 8.46 6.97
CA ASP A 352 -20.00 8.17 6.08
C ASP A 352 -19.64 8.24 4.59
N GLY A 353 -18.44 8.74 4.26
CA GLY A 353 -17.92 8.86 2.90
C GLY A 353 -16.42 9.12 2.88
N TRP A 354 -15.86 9.15 1.68
CA TRP A 354 -14.51 9.63 1.41
C TRP A 354 -14.53 11.15 1.28
N SER A 355 -13.46 11.79 1.77
CA SER A 355 -13.22 13.23 1.55
C SER A 355 -13.07 13.54 0.06
N ASP A 356 -13.20 14.81 -0.30
CA ASP A 356 -12.66 15.27 -1.59
C ASP A 356 -11.16 14.94 -1.69
N ASP A 357 -10.68 14.75 -2.93
CA ASP A 357 -9.28 14.44 -3.19
C ASP A 357 -8.38 15.62 -2.81
N LEU A 358 -7.36 15.34 -2.00
CA LEU A 358 -6.34 16.32 -1.63
C LEU A 358 -5.04 16.06 -2.40
N ALA A 359 -4.61 17.04 -3.17
CA ALA A 359 -3.28 17.05 -3.74
C ALA A 359 -2.23 17.22 -2.63
N VAL A 360 -1.30 16.27 -2.52
CA VAL A 360 -0.30 16.25 -1.44
C VAL A 360 0.66 17.43 -1.61
N PRO A 361 0.81 18.32 -0.60
CA PRO A 361 1.69 19.48 -0.70
C PRO A 361 3.14 19.10 -1.05
N GLY A 362 3.66 19.71 -2.12
CA GLY A 362 5.02 19.44 -2.61
C GLY A 362 5.20 18.12 -3.34
N ALA A 363 4.13 17.34 -3.57
CA ALA A 363 4.13 16.14 -4.39
C ALA A 363 3.23 16.32 -5.62
N THR A 364 3.23 17.51 -6.17
CA THR A 364 2.48 17.93 -7.35
C THR A 364 3.30 18.93 -8.17
N GLY A 365 2.96 19.10 -9.45
CA GLY A 365 3.55 20.10 -10.31
C GLY A 365 4.32 19.54 -11.50
N PRO A 366 5.29 20.28 -12.05
CA PRO A 366 6.03 19.83 -13.24
C PRO A 366 6.82 18.54 -12.98
N GLY A 367 6.82 17.63 -13.94
CA GLY A 367 7.48 16.34 -13.84
C GLY A 367 6.51 15.22 -13.47
N GLU A 368 6.99 14.19 -12.78
CA GLU A 368 6.18 13.07 -12.31
C GLU A 368 6.40 12.89 -10.82
N GLN A 369 5.31 12.85 -10.05
CA GLN A 369 5.29 12.44 -8.65
C GLN A 369 4.45 11.17 -8.58
N ASN A 370 5.09 10.04 -8.26
CA ASN A 370 4.41 8.75 -8.33
C ASN A 370 4.88 7.77 -7.24
N HIS A 371 4.23 6.61 -7.18
CA HIS A 371 4.52 5.55 -6.22
C HIS A 371 4.46 6.02 -4.75
N PRO A 372 3.31 6.51 -4.25
CA PRO A 372 3.20 6.91 -2.85
C PRO A 372 3.33 5.73 -1.91
N ALA A 373 4.00 5.93 -0.79
CA ALA A 373 4.00 5.04 0.35
C ALA A 373 3.57 5.82 1.58
N ILE A 374 2.58 5.32 2.33
CA ILE A 374 2.01 6.04 3.48
C ILE A 374 2.00 5.19 4.74
N HIS A 375 2.06 5.87 5.89
CA HIS A 375 1.96 5.27 7.21
C HIS A 375 1.30 6.24 8.20
N LEU A 376 0.37 5.74 9.02
CA LEU A 376 -0.16 6.46 10.18
C LEU A 376 0.56 5.98 11.44
N ASP A 377 1.22 6.91 12.15
CA ASP A 377 1.90 6.60 13.40
C ASP A 377 0.92 6.45 14.58
N PRO A 378 1.36 5.99 15.77
CA PRO A 378 0.47 5.82 16.94
C PRO A 378 -0.24 7.09 17.41
N GLU A 379 0.24 8.27 17.06
CA GLU A 379 -0.41 9.55 17.35
C GLU A 379 -1.39 9.97 16.24
N GLY A 380 -1.48 9.18 15.15
CA GLY A 380 -2.33 9.46 14.00
C GLY A 380 -1.76 10.50 13.05
N ASN A 381 -0.45 10.82 13.17
CA ASN A 381 0.23 11.63 12.18
C ASN A 381 0.46 10.81 10.89
N LEU A 382 0.45 11.51 9.77
CA LEU A 382 0.62 10.90 8.45
C LEU A 382 2.06 11.08 7.97
N HIS A 383 2.67 9.98 7.56
CA HIS A 383 3.98 9.94 6.93
C HIS A 383 3.81 9.52 5.48
N ILE A 384 4.34 10.30 4.55
CA ILE A 384 4.22 10.07 3.10
C ILE A 384 5.62 10.06 2.50
N ALA A 385 5.92 9.07 1.65
CA ALA A 385 7.10 9.08 0.79
C ALA A 385 6.66 8.85 -0.65
N TRP A 386 7.38 9.45 -1.62
CA TRP A 386 7.08 9.29 -3.05
C TRP A 386 8.33 9.41 -3.90
N LEU A 387 8.20 9.00 -5.15
CA LEU A 387 9.18 9.23 -6.21
C LEU A 387 8.89 10.55 -6.93
N GLU A 388 9.94 11.28 -7.23
CA GLU A 388 9.87 12.46 -8.08
C GLU A 388 10.84 12.34 -9.25
N ARG A 389 10.37 12.70 -10.46
CA ARG A 389 11.17 12.89 -11.66
C ARG A 389 10.91 14.27 -12.23
N ALA A 390 11.97 15.04 -12.44
CA ALA A 390 11.84 16.38 -13.04
C ALA A 390 11.32 16.34 -14.49
N THR A 391 11.53 15.22 -15.19
CA THR A 391 11.04 14.96 -16.55
C THR A 391 10.59 13.52 -16.67
N ILE A 392 9.61 13.27 -17.53
CA ILE A 392 9.11 11.92 -17.83
C ILE A 392 10.26 10.99 -18.22
N GLY A 393 10.40 9.86 -17.51
CA GLY A 393 11.47 8.89 -17.72
C GLY A 393 12.87 9.35 -17.31
N GLY A 394 13.01 10.52 -16.69
CA GLY A 394 14.27 11.01 -16.12
C GLY A 394 14.69 10.31 -14.85
N SER A 395 15.91 10.62 -14.37
CA SER A 395 16.40 10.16 -13.08
C SER A 395 15.43 10.55 -11.96
N SER A 396 15.29 9.68 -10.98
CA SER A 396 14.34 9.89 -9.88
C SER A 396 15.05 10.26 -8.58
N ARG A 397 14.28 10.87 -7.68
CA ARG A 397 14.64 11.16 -6.28
C ARG A 397 13.51 10.70 -5.38
N LEU A 398 13.80 10.47 -4.13
CA LEU A 398 12.82 10.15 -3.10
C LEU A 398 12.58 11.33 -2.19
N PHE A 399 11.33 11.63 -1.94
CA PHE A 399 10.89 12.66 -1.01
C PHE A 399 10.03 12.08 0.11
N TYR A 400 9.95 12.82 1.18
CA TYR A 400 9.17 12.52 2.37
C TYR A 400 8.45 13.77 2.87
N LEU A 401 7.22 13.60 3.31
CA LEU A 401 6.40 14.64 3.93
C LEU A 401 5.82 14.15 5.25
N PHE A 402 5.76 15.02 6.23
CA PHE A 402 5.13 14.78 7.51
C PHE A 402 3.86 15.63 7.66
N GLY A 403 2.75 14.97 7.92
CA GLY A 403 1.47 15.58 8.25
C GLY A 403 1.16 15.37 9.74
N LYS A 404 1.20 16.43 10.52
CA LYS A 404 0.86 16.42 11.94
C LYS A 404 -0.66 16.34 12.11
N ALA A 405 -1.14 15.35 12.87
CA ALA A 405 -2.58 15.22 13.15
C ALA A 405 -3.12 16.47 13.87
N ILE A 406 -4.21 17.01 13.34
CA ILE A 406 -5.00 18.08 13.99
C ILE A 406 -5.93 17.39 15.00
N LYS A 407 -5.96 17.93 16.23
CA LYS A 407 -6.74 17.40 17.35
C LYS A 407 -8.19 17.86 17.31
#